data_ee8da14dd94e10907362239806f4a52b
#
_entry.id   ee8da14dd94e10907362239806f4a52b
#
_cell.length_a   1.000
_cell.length_b   1.000
_cell.length_c   1.000
_cell.angle_alpha   90.00
_cell.angle_beta   90.00
_cell.angle_gamma   90.00
#
_symmetry.space_group_name_H-M   'P 1'
#
loop_
_entity.id
_entity.type
_entity.pdbx_description
1 polymer ?
#
loop_
_entity_poly.entity_id
_entity_poly.type
_entity_poly.pdbx_seq_one_letter_code
_entity_poly.pdbx_strand_id
1 'polypeptide(L)'
;MARVQLFLSTVSAEFLSYRELLRHLLTRPDVEVKVQEDCIVSGDETLEMLDTYIRGCDGVIHLVGDMTGAMAKPQSVAAMATAYPELGSRFPLSEHLQPDGPSLSYTQWEAWLALLHGKRLFITTPAPEAPREERYRVEAKD
;
A
#
# COMPACT_ATOMS: atom_id res chain seq x y z
N MET A 1 -26.96 5.73 -4.30
CA MET A 1 -25.83 6.28 -3.52
C MET A 1 -24.53 5.67 -3.96
N ALA A 2 -23.52 6.50 -4.10
CA ALA A 2 -22.19 6.00 -4.45
C ALA A 2 -21.64 5.16 -3.29
N ARG A 3 -21.02 4.05 -3.64
CA ARG A 3 -20.38 3.17 -2.69
C ARG A 3 -19.04 3.75 -2.26
N VAL A 4 -18.74 3.74 -0.97
CA VAL A 4 -17.43 4.14 -0.46
C VAL A 4 -16.44 3.02 -0.74
N GLN A 5 -15.30 3.36 -1.34
CA GLN A 5 -14.24 2.39 -1.64
C GLN A 5 -13.02 2.68 -0.77
N LEU A 6 -12.62 1.70 0.02
CA LEU A 6 -11.44 1.78 0.87
C LEU A 6 -10.40 0.79 0.34
N PHE A 7 -9.15 1.23 0.32
CA PHE A 7 -8.01 0.37 -0.01
C PHE A 7 -7.26 0.04 1.27
N LEU A 8 -7.06 -1.25 1.50
CA LEU A 8 -6.37 -1.72 2.70
C LEU A 8 -4.93 -2.07 2.33
N SER A 9 -4.01 -1.24 2.79
CA SER A 9 -2.58 -1.32 2.48
C SER A 9 -1.85 -2.01 3.62
N THR A 10 -1.25 -3.17 3.34
CA THR A 10 -0.57 -3.95 4.37
C THR A 10 0.40 -4.95 3.75
N VAL A 11 1.36 -5.40 4.56
CA VAL A 11 2.24 -6.51 4.20
C VAL A 11 1.59 -7.81 4.68
N SER A 12 1.17 -8.65 3.74
CA SER A 12 0.43 -9.88 4.04
C SER A 12 1.22 -10.83 4.93
N ALA A 13 2.54 -10.93 4.73
CA ALA A 13 3.38 -11.81 5.53
C ALA A 13 3.32 -11.49 7.02
N GLU A 14 3.03 -10.23 7.37
CA GLU A 14 2.94 -9.80 8.77
C GLU A 14 1.50 -9.74 9.28
N PHE A 15 0.55 -9.33 8.44
CA PHE A 15 -0.79 -8.95 8.88
C PHE A 15 -1.95 -9.62 8.15
N LEU A 16 -1.73 -10.79 7.54
CA LEU A 16 -2.79 -11.43 6.75
C LEU A 16 -4.10 -11.61 7.52
N SER A 17 -4.02 -12.10 8.76
CA SER A 17 -5.21 -12.32 9.59
C SER A 17 -5.93 -11.02 9.93
N TYR A 18 -5.17 -9.97 10.22
CA TYR A 18 -5.74 -8.64 10.50
C TYR A 18 -6.39 -8.07 9.25
N ARG A 19 -5.76 -8.23 8.10
CA ARG A 19 -6.30 -7.76 6.83
C ARG A 19 -7.64 -8.40 6.54
N GLU A 20 -7.71 -9.72 6.65
CA GLU A 20 -8.95 -10.46 6.38
C GLU A 20 -10.06 -10.09 7.36
N LEU A 21 -9.71 -9.93 8.64
CA LEU A 21 -10.67 -9.52 9.65
C LEU A 21 -11.19 -8.10 9.39
N LEU A 22 -10.30 -7.17 9.13
CA LEU A 22 -10.68 -5.79 8.82
C LEU A 22 -11.53 -5.71 7.56
N ARG A 23 -11.14 -6.45 6.53
CA ARG A 23 -11.92 -6.51 5.29
C ARG A 23 -13.34 -6.97 5.58
N HIS A 24 -13.49 -8.01 6.38
CA HIS A 24 -14.80 -8.52 6.77
C HIS A 24 -15.60 -7.52 7.61
N LEU A 25 -14.96 -6.93 8.62
CA LEU A 25 -15.63 -6.01 9.55
C LEU A 25 -16.02 -4.70 8.89
N LEU A 26 -15.23 -4.20 7.95
CA LEU A 26 -15.46 -2.91 7.29
C LEU A 26 -16.38 -3.00 6.09
N THR A 27 -16.54 -4.19 5.50
CA THR A 27 -17.41 -4.37 4.33
C THR A 27 -18.87 -4.20 4.74
N ARG A 28 -19.57 -3.32 4.03
CA ARG A 28 -20.98 -3.03 4.23
C ARG A 28 -21.63 -2.89 2.86
N PRO A 29 -22.97 -2.87 2.75
CA PRO A 29 -23.62 -2.64 1.45
C PRO A 29 -23.17 -1.36 0.76
N ASP A 30 -22.77 -0.35 1.54
CA ASP A 30 -22.31 0.95 1.02
C ASP A 30 -20.80 1.15 1.16
N VAL A 31 -20.05 0.14 1.62
CA VAL A 31 -18.59 0.22 1.79
C VAL A 31 -17.94 -1.02 1.20
N GLU A 32 -17.06 -0.81 0.24
CA GLU A 32 -16.27 -1.87 -0.38
C GLU A 32 -14.82 -1.72 0.05
N VAL A 33 -14.19 -2.84 0.44
CA VAL A 33 -12.79 -2.87 0.86
C VAL A 33 -11.99 -3.65 -0.17
N LYS A 34 -10.97 -3.01 -0.73
CA LYS A 34 -10.07 -3.58 -1.73
C LYS A 34 -8.69 -3.81 -1.13
N VAL A 35 -8.01 -4.84 -1.60
CA VAL A 35 -6.63 -5.14 -1.23
C VAL A 35 -5.80 -5.28 -2.51
N GLN A 36 -4.48 -5.32 -2.36
CA GLN A 36 -3.56 -5.36 -3.50
C GLN A 36 -3.85 -6.53 -4.45
N GLU A 37 -4.19 -7.69 -3.92
CA GLU A 37 -4.48 -8.88 -4.71
C GLU A 37 -5.67 -8.70 -5.65
N ASP A 38 -6.60 -7.82 -5.30
CA ASP A 38 -7.74 -7.50 -6.17
C ASP A 38 -7.32 -6.72 -7.41
N CYS A 39 -6.15 -6.08 -7.37
CA CYS A 39 -5.61 -5.28 -8.47
C CYS A 39 -4.80 -6.11 -9.46
N ILE A 40 -4.34 -7.29 -9.05
CA ILE A 40 -3.43 -8.13 -9.84
C ILE A 40 -4.25 -9.00 -10.79
N VAL A 41 -4.16 -8.69 -12.09
CA VAL A 41 -4.90 -9.44 -13.12
C VAL A 41 -4.01 -10.49 -13.78
N SER A 42 -2.70 -10.22 -13.89
CA SER A 42 -1.76 -11.08 -14.63
C SER A 42 -0.57 -11.56 -13.81
N GLY A 43 -0.57 -11.34 -12.51
CA GLY A 43 0.55 -11.68 -11.64
C GLY A 43 1.69 -10.68 -11.63
N ASP A 44 1.64 -9.66 -12.50
CA ASP A 44 2.65 -8.61 -12.55
C ASP A 44 2.16 -7.39 -11.76
N GLU A 45 2.77 -7.16 -10.59
CA GLU A 45 2.49 -5.96 -9.80
C GLU A 45 3.19 -4.77 -10.44
N THR A 46 2.45 -3.69 -10.69
CA THR A 46 3.02 -2.44 -11.17
C THR A 46 2.47 -1.28 -10.35
N LEU A 47 3.28 -0.22 -10.24
CA LEU A 47 2.81 1.00 -9.58
C LEU A 47 1.69 1.67 -10.37
N GLU A 48 1.69 1.51 -11.68
CA GLU A 48 0.64 2.05 -12.54
C GLU A 48 -0.73 1.44 -12.19
N MET A 49 -0.77 0.14 -11.91
CA MET A 49 -1.99 -0.55 -11.50
C MET A 49 -2.46 -0.06 -10.13
N LEU A 50 -1.54 0.05 -9.17
CA LEU A 50 -1.86 0.56 -7.84
C LEU A 50 -2.31 2.01 -7.90
N ASP A 51 -1.66 2.83 -8.71
CA ASP A 51 -2.02 4.22 -8.91
C ASP A 51 -3.47 4.36 -9.41
N THR A 52 -3.83 3.58 -10.43
CA THR A 52 -5.18 3.57 -10.97
C THR A 52 -6.19 3.18 -9.91
N TYR A 53 -5.86 2.16 -9.13
CA TYR A 53 -6.75 1.62 -8.09
C TYR A 53 -6.96 2.63 -6.96
N ILE A 54 -5.88 3.23 -6.48
CA ILE A 54 -5.95 4.19 -5.37
C ILE A 54 -6.65 5.46 -5.80
N ARG A 55 -6.46 5.92 -7.04
CA ARG A 55 -7.21 7.06 -7.57
C ARG A 55 -8.71 6.83 -7.51
N GLY A 56 -9.15 5.59 -7.70
CA GLY A 56 -10.58 5.23 -7.66
C GLY A 56 -11.13 5.03 -6.25
N CYS A 57 -10.28 5.05 -5.22
CA CYS A 57 -10.71 4.85 -3.83
C CYS A 57 -11.01 6.18 -3.15
N ASP A 58 -11.79 6.11 -2.08
CA ASP A 58 -12.10 7.28 -1.23
C ASP A 58 -11.10 7.42 -0.09
N GLY A 59 -10.53 6.31 0.39
CA GLY A 59 -9.56 6.32 1.46
C GLY A 59 -8.67 5.09 1.45
N VAL A 60 -7.55 5.20 2.16
CA VAL A 60 -6.56 4.13 2.32
C VAL A 60 -6.33 3.91 3.80
N ILE A 61 -6.43 2.66 4.23
CA ILE A 61 -6.06 2.24 5.58
C ILE A 61 -4.72 1.54 5.48
N HIS A 62 -3.70 2.13 6.07
CA HIS A 62 -2.32 1.68 5.97
C HIS A 62 -1.85 1.09 7.29
N LEU A 63 -1.63 -0.23 7.32
CA LEU A 63 -1.11 -0.93 8.48
C LEU A 63 0.41 -0.97 8.41
N VAL A 64 1.05 -0.31 9.36
CA VAL A 64 2.52 -0.23 9.41
C VAL A 64 3.04 -1.19 10.48
N GLY A 65 3.93 -2.07 10.07
CA GLY A 65 4.58 -3.02 10.97
C GLY A 65 6.09 -3.01 10.75
N ASP A 66 6.70 -4.15 11.04
CA ASP A 66 8.16 -4.30 10.95
C ASP A 66 8.62 -4.67 9.55
N MET A 67 7.76 -5.28 8.74
CA MET A 67 8.11 -5.67 7.38
C MET A 67 7.70 -4.59 6.39
N THR A 68 8.56 -4.31 5.42
CA THR A 68 8.29 -3.30 4.39
C THR A 68 7.59 -3.87 3.16
N GLY A 69 7.75 -5.17 2.89
CA GLY A 69 7.17 -5.81 1.72
C GLY A 69 8.09 -5.77 0.50
N ALA A 70 7.58 -6.25 -0.63
CA ALA A 70 8.34 -6.32 -1.88
C ALA A 70 8.64 -4.91 -2.41
N MET A 71 9.87 -4.72 -2.91
CA MET A 71 10.31 -3.43 -3.45
C MET A 71 9.72 -3.19 -4.82
N ALA A 72 9.34 -1.95 -5.09
CA ALA A 72 8.84 -1.54 -6.39
C ALA A 72 9.94 -1.65 -7.44
N LYS A 73 9.56 -2.09 -8.65
CA LYS A 73 10.51 -2.24 -9.75
C LYS A 73 10.97 -0.86 -10.24
N PRO A 74 12.26 -0.71 -10.56
CA PRO A 74 12.79 0.60 -11.02
C PRO A 74 12.04 1.19 -12.22
N GLN A 75 11.58 0.35 -13.15
CA GLN A 75 10.85 0.84 -14.31
C GLN A 75 9.47 1.39 -13.93
N SER A 76 8.84 0.82 -12.90
CA SER A 76 7.56 1.35 -12.39
C SER A 76 7.75 2.68 -11.69
N VAL A 77 8.83 2.83 -10.93
CA VAL A 77 9.18 4.10 -10.27
C VAL A 77 9.44 5.18 -11.33
N ALA A 78 10.19 4.85 -12.38
CA ALA A 78 10.46 5.77 -13.48
C ALA A 78 9.17 6.22 -14.17
N ALA A 79 8.24 5.30 -14.38
CA ALA A 79 6.92 5.61 -14.95
C ALA A 79 6.14 6.58 -14.08
N MET A 80 6.17 6.39 -12.76
CA MET A 80 5.51 7.31 -11.82
C MET A 80 6.14 8.69 -11.85
N ALA A 81 7.47 8.78 -11.88
CA ALA A 81 8.18 10.06 -11.95
C ALA A 81 7.83 10.82 -13.23
N THR A 82 7.64 10.10 -14.33
CA THR A 82 7.24 10.71 -15.61
C THR A 82 5.79 11.18 -15.58
N ALA A 83 4.89 10.35 -15.03
CA ALA A 83 3.47 10.68 -14.96
C ALA A 83 3.19 11.84 -13.98
N TYR A 84 3.98 11.94 -12.91
CA TYR A 84 3.80 12.93 -11.86
C TYR A 84 5.11 13.66 -11.58
N PRO A 85 5.50 14.62 -12.43
CA PRO A 85 6.78 15.32 -12.28
C PRO A 85 6.96 16.05 -10.95
N GLU A 86 5.84 16.36 -10.26
CA GLU A 86 5.85 17.07 -8.99
C GLU A 86 6.14 16.19 -7.76
N LEU A 87 6.27 14.87 -7.95
CA LEU A 87 6.48 13.95 -6.82
C LEU A 87 7.65 14.35 -5.93
N GLY A 88 8.81 14.62 -6.53
CA GLY A 88 10.02 14.95 -5.79
C GLY A 88 10.01 16.33 -5.15
N SER A 89 9.24 17.27 -5.69
CA SER A 89 9.13 18.61 -5.14
C SER A 89 8.00 18.74 -4.11
N ARG A 90 6.94 17.97 -4.30
CA ARG A 90 5.77 17.99 -3.42
C ARG A 90 5.97 17.15 -2.16
N PHE A 91 6.70 16.04 -2.27
CA PHE A 91 6.95 15.11 -1.17
C PHE A 91 8.45 14.85 -1.03
N PRO A 92 8.93 14.35 0.13
CA PRO A 92 10.35 14.04 0.32
C PRO A 92 10.74 12.73 -0.36
N LEU A 93 10.52 12.66 -1.67
CA LEU A 93 10.74 11.46 -2.47
C LEU A 93 11.87 11.59 -3.49
N SER A 94 12.50 12.76 -3.62
CA SER A 94 13.52 13.01 -4.66
C SER A 94 14.58 11.92 -4.72
N GLU A 95 15.09 11.50 -3.57
CA GLU A 95 16.14 10.48 -3.47
C GLU A 95 15.65 9.13 -3.98
N HIS A 96 14.40 8.79 -3.68
CA HIS A 96 13.79 7.51 -4.07
C HIS A 96 13.42 7.44 -5.55
N LEU A 97 13.38 8.59 -6.23
CA LEU A 97 13.05 8.66 -7.66
C LEU A 97 14.27 8.52 -8.54
N GLN A 98 15.48 8.57 -7.97
CA GLN A 98 16.73 8.40 -8.72
C GLN A 98 16.95 6.92 -9.04
N PRO A 99 17.53 6.60 -10.22
CA PRO A 99 17.72 5.20 -10.62
C PRO A 99 18.54 4.37 -9.63
N ASP A 100 19.49 4.99 -8.95
CA ASP A 100 20.37 4.35 -7.96
C ASP A 100 20.03 4.72 -6.52
N GLY A 101 18.89 5.37 -6.31
CA GLY A 101 18.44 5.76 -4.97
C GLY A 101 17.83 4.61 -4.18
N PRO A 102 17.57 4.86 -2.89
CA PRO A 102 16.93 3.83 -2.04
C PRO A 102 15.56 3.43 -2.59
N SER A 103 15.29 2.13 -2.60
CA SER A 103 14.00 1.60 -3.07
C SER A 103 12.92 1.75 -2.02
N LEU A 104 11.68 1.93 -2.48
CA LEU A 104 10.49 1.86 -1.64
C LEU A 104 9.69 0.61 -2.03
N SER A 105 9.02 0.02 -1.04
CA SER A 105 8.14 -1.11 -1.30
C SER A 105 6.84 -0.66 -1.95
N TYR A 106 6.12 -1.61 -2.55
CA TYR A 106 4.78 -1.33 -3.08
C TYR A 106 3.85 -0.82 -1.98
N THR A 107 3.94 -1.40 -0.78
CA THR A 107 3.12 -0.98 0.37
C THR A 107 3.40 0.47 0.77
N GLN A 108 4.68 0.86 0.79
CA GLN A 108 5.06 2.25 1.07
C GLN A 108 4.54 3.19 -0.02
N TRP A 109 4.62 2.78 -1.29
CA TRP A 109 4.08 3.57 -2.39
C TRP A 109 2.57 3.76 -2.29
N GLU A 110 1.84 2.77 -1.78
CA GLU A 110 0.40 2.89 -1.59
C GLU A 110 0.04 4.09 -0.71
N ALA A 111 0.81 4.31 0.35
CA ALA A 111 0.60 5.48 1.21
C ALA A 111 0.92 6.80 0.49
N TRP A 112 2.03 6.84 -0.25
CA TRP A 112 2.40 8.05 -1.00
C TRP A 112 1.39 8.36 -2.11
N LEU A 113 0.88 7.34 -2.79
CA LEU A 113 -0.15 7.53 -3.81
C LEU A 113 -1.44 8.07 -3.23
N ALA A 114 -1.81 7.61 -2.02
CA ALA A 114 -2.97 8.15 -1.32
C ALA A 114 -2.80 9.66 -1.07
N LEU A 115 -1.63 10.08 -0.62
CA LEU A 115 -1.33 11.49 -0.40
C LEU A 115 -1.32 12.29 -1.71
N LEU A 116 -0.73 11.72 -2.75
CA LEU A 116 -0.66 12.36 -4.07
C LEU A 116 -2.05 12.69 -4.61
N HIS A 117 -2.98 11.77 -4.46
CA HIS A 117 -4.36 11.91 -4.98
C HIS A 117 -5.33 12.52 -3.98
N GLY A 118 -4.83 13.03 -2.84
CA GLY A 118 -5.66 13.70 -1.85
C GLY A 118 -6.67 12.80 -1.18
N LYS A 119 -6.39 11.51 -1.11
CA LYS A 119 -7.27 10.55 -0.44
C LYS A 119 -7.08 10.60 1.07
N ARG A 120 -8.10 10.22 1.82
CA ARG A 120 -7.97 10.07 3.26
C ARG A 120 -7.03 8.91 3.54
N LEU A 121 -6.03 9.14 4.38
CA LEU A 121 -5.04 8.14 4.74
C LEU A 121 -5.07 7.91 6.24
N PHE A 122 -5.43 6.68 6.63
CA PHE A 122 -5.45 6.25 8.02
C PHE A 122 -4.25 5.35 8.27
N ILE A 123 -3.28 5.83 9.03
CA ILE A 123 -2.08 5.05 9.36
C ILE A 123 -2.25 4.49 10.75
N THR A 124 -2.06 3.18 10.90
CA THR A 124 -2.17 2.51 12.18
C THR A 124 -1.03 1.52 12.37
N THR A 125 -0.59 1.36 13.63
CA THR A 125 0.43 0.39 13.99
C THR A 125 -0.16 -0.52 15.06
N PRO A 126 0.23 -1.81 15.08
CA PRO A 126 -0.23 -2.70 16.13
C PRO A 126 0.46 -2.40 17.45
N ALA A 127 -0.20 -2.75 18.56
CA ALA A 127 0.45 -2.73 19.87
C ALA A 127 1.68 -3.67 19.85
N PRO A 128 2.73 -3.37 20.63
CA PRO A 128 3.93 -4.21 20.62
C PRO A 128 3.69 -5.68 20.91
N GLU A 129 2.71 -5.99 21.77
CA GLU A 129 2.34 -7.36 22.15
C GLU A 129 1.33 -8.02 21.22
N ALA A 130 0.82 -7.30 20.21
CA ALA A 130 -0.15 -7.87 19.28
C ALA A 130 0.49 -9.01 18.48
N PRO A 131 -0.21 -10.17 18.34
CA PRO A 131 0.36 -11.28 17.59
C PRO A 131 0.49 -10.95 16.10
N ARG A 132 1.53 -11.50 15.49
CA ARG A 132 1.77 -11.44 14.04
C ARG A 132 1.54 -12.80 13.42
N GLU A 133 1.55 -12.84 12.09
CA GLU A 133 1.49 -14.10 11.36
C GLU A 133 2.67 -15.01 11.74
N GLU A 134 2.45 -16.31 11.70
CA GLU A 134 3.48 -17.27 12.03
C GLU A 134 4.71 -17.15 11.13
N ARG A 135 4.49 -16.89 9.83
CA ARG A 135 5.56 -16.69 8.87
C ARG A 135 6.46 -15.52 9.28
N TYR A 136 5.87 -14.41 9.70
CA TYR A 136 6.61 -13.25 10.19
C TYR A 136 7.46 -13.62 11.41
N ARG A 137 6.88 -14.35 12.36
CA ARG A 137 7.59 -14.73 13.59
C ARG A 137 8.79 -15.63 13.30
N VAL A 138 8.69 -16.48 12.30
CA VAL A 138 9.81 -17.33 11.88
C VAL A 138 10.91 -16.50 11.24
N GLU A 139 10.55 -15.60 10.32
CA GLU A 139 11.50 -14.72 9.63
C GLU A 139 12.18 -13.76 10.58
N ALA A 140 11.47 -13.25 11.57
CA ALA A 140 12.02 -12.32 12.57
C ALA A 140 13.03 -12.94 13.53
N LYS A 141 13.04 -14.26 13.65
CA LYS A 141 14.00 -14.97 14.49
C LYS A 141 15.32 -15.26 13.79
N ASP A 142 15.33 -15.16 12.50
CA ASP A 142 16.50 -15.38 11.67
C ASP A 142 17.23 -14.07 11.43
#